data_989946b3296448c9078e34f506f74c65
#
_entry.id   989946b3296448c9078e34f506f74c65
#
_cell.length_a   1.000
_cell.length_b   1.000
_cell.length_c   1.000
_cell.angle_alpha   90.00
_cell.angle_beta   90.00
_cell.angle_gamma   90.00
#
_symmetry.space_group_name_H-M   'P 1'
#
loop_
_entity.id
_entity.type
_entity.pdbx_description
1 polymer ?
#
loop_
_entity_poly.entity_id
_entity_poly.type
_entity_poly.pdbx_seq_one_letter_code
_entity_poly.pdbx_strand_id
1 'polypeptide(L)'
;ITLANQFLEKGEKYDLILATDMMDLALFKSLISEKYNNIPIALYFHENQLCYPWSETDRDVQKNRDSHYAFINFSSALVADQVFFNSHFHKDSFLGALPNFLKGFPDYNELDSVQKIEAKSEVLYLGMDLQKFNKYKTEQNKKPLILWNHRWEYDKNPELFFKTLYKIKDKNIDFKLVVLGEKFINSPSIFEEAKRKLKDQILHFGFCESFE
;
A
#
# COMPACT_ATOMS: atom_id res chain seq x y z
N ILE A 1 -19.24 11.29 1.48
CA ILE A 1 -20.25 12.35 1.28
C ILE A 1 -19.57 13.61 0.74
N THR A 2 -18.57 14.18 1.42
CA THR A 2 -17.91 15.45 1.02
C THR A 2 -17.40 15.43 -0.42
N LEU A 3 -16.69 14.36 -0.84
CA LEU A 3 -16.21 14.22 -2.22
C LEU A 3 -17.33 14.18 -3.24
N ALA A 4 -18.46 13.51 -2.92
CA ALA A 4 -19.61 13.47 -3.83
C ALA A 4 -20.24 14.85 -4.02
N ASN A 5 -20.38 15.62 -2.92
CA ASN A 5 -20.87 17.00 -3.00
C ASN A 5 -19.95 17.89 -3.83
N GLN A 6 -18.65 17.85 -3.60
CA GLN A 6 -17.66 18.61 -4.39
C GLN A 6 -17.69 18.22 -5.88
N PHE A 7 -17.88 16.94 -6.18
CA PHE A 7 -17.99 16.44 -7.54
C PHE A 7 -19.26 16.97 -8.24
N LEU A 8 -20.39 16.95 -7.53
CA LEU A 8 -21.66 17.46 -8.02
C LEU A 8 -21.66 18.97 -8.22
N GLU A 9 -21.04 19.72 -7.31
CA GLU A 9 -20.89 21.18 -7.37
C GLU A 9 -20.07 21.64 -8.59
N LYS A 10 -19.00 20.92 -8.95
CA LYS A 10 -18.22 21.24 -10.16
C LYS A 10 -19.03 21.15 -11.43
N GLY A 11 -19.95 20.20 -11.53
CA GLY A 11 -20.89 20.10 -12.62
C GLY A 11 -20.27 19.80 -14.00
N GLU A 12 -19.03 19.40 -14.05
CA GLU A 12 -18.26 19.15 -15.28
C GLU A 12 -18.71 17.83 -15.95
N LYS A 13 -18.37 17.69 -17.24
CA LYS A 13 -18.53 16.42 -17.95
C LYS A 13 -17.24 15.61 -17.82
N TYR A 14 -17.42 14.33 -17.52
CA TYR A 14 -16.31 13.39 -17.38
C TYR A 14 -16.57 12.16 -18.23
N ASP A 15 -15.55 11.62 -18.85
CA ASP A 15 -15.62 10.39 -19.65
C ASP A 15 -15.33 9.15 -18.82
N LEU A 16 -14.63 9.31 -17.71
CA LEU A 16 -14.22 8.24 -16.80
C LEU A 16 -14.02 8.80 -15.38
N ILE A 17 -14.38 8.03 -14.39
CA ILE A 17 -14.00 8.28 -12.98
C ILE A 17 -12.96 7.24 -12.58
N LEU A 18 -11.79 7.70 -12.12
CA LEU A 18 -10.78 6.85 -11.49
C LEU A 18 -10.83 7.05 -9.98
N ALA A 19 -11.21 6.02 -9.26
CA ALA A 19 -11.27 5.99 -7.81
C ALA A 19 -10.11 5.17 -7.22
N THR A 20 -9.77 5.41 -5.95
CA THR A 20 -8.76 4.64 -5.21
C THR A 20 -9.39 3.86 -4.06
N ASP A 21 -8.67 2.88 -3.55
CA ASP A 21 -9.11 1.89 -2.56
C ASP A 21 -9.58 2.46 -1.21
N MET A 22 -9.15 3.67 -0.84
CA MET A 22 -9.56 4.32 0.43
C MET A 22 -10.92 5.00 0.35
N MET A 23 -11.50 5.11 -0.85
CA MET A 23 -12.82 5.69 -1.02
C MET A 23 -13.92 4.63 -0.93
N ASP A 24 -14.99 4.92 -0.17
CA ASP A 24 -16.25 4.16 -0.28
C ASP A 24 -16.93 4.49 -1.61
N LEU A 25 -16.55 3.69 -2.65
CA LEU A 25 -17.03 3.90 -3.99
C LEU A 25 -18.51 3.55 -4.13
N ALA A 26 -19.01 2.58 -3.37
CA ALA A 26 -20.42 2.21 -3.41
C ALA A 26 -21.30 3.38 -2.96
N LEU A 27 -20.96 4.00 -1.84
CA LEU A 27 -21.63 5.19 -1.35
C LEU A 27 -21.46 6.38 -2.30
N PHE A 28 -20.25 6.60 -2.81
CA PHE A 28 -19.98 7.68 -3.76
C PHE A 28 -20.84 7.55 -5.02
N LYS A 29 -20.84 6.37 -5.66
CA LYS A 29 -21.64 6.06 -6.86
C LYS A 29 -23.13 6.29 -6.62
N SER A 30 -23.65 5.88 -5.46
CA SER A 30 -25.03 6.09 -5.06
C SER A 30 -25.39 7.59 -4.98
N LEU A 31 -24.51 8.42 -4.38
CA LEU A 31 -24.77 9.86 -4.19
C LEU A 31 -24.71 10.66 -5.49
N ILE A 32 -23.92 10.23 -6.47
CA ILE A 32 -23.81 10.93 -7.77
C ILE A 32 -24.74 10.38 -8.85
N SER A 33 -25.43 9.26 -8.60
CA SER A 33 -26.17 8.47 -9.59
C SER A 33 -27.23 9.24 -10.36
N GLU A 34 -27.90 10.19 -9.75
CA GLU A 34 -28.96 10.99 -10.41
C GLU A 34 -28.43 11.73 -11.64
N LYS A 35 -27.19 12.23 -11.57
CA LYS A 35 -26.59 13.07 -12.62
C LYS A 35 -25.55 12.35 -13.47
N TYR A 36 -24.86 11.35 -12.92
CA TYR A 36 -23.64 10.75 -13.49
C TYR A 36 -23.68 9.21 -13.54
N ASN A 37 -24.85 8.62 -13.70
CA ASN A 37 -25.04 7.18 -13.62
C ASN A 37 -24.35 6.40 -14.77
N ASN A 38 -24.12 7.04 -15.92
CA ASN A 38 -23.58 6.41 -17.14
C ASN A 38 -22.06 6.57 -17.29
N ILE A 39 -21.37 7.21 -16.35
CA ILE A 39 -19.93 7.38 -16.43
C ILE A 39 -19.27 6.09 -15.92
N PRO A 40 -18.39 5.45 -16.73
CA PRO A 40 -17.65 4.28 -16.28
C PRO A 40 -16.73 4.65 -15.12
N ILE A 41 -16.59 3.74 -14.16
CA ILE A 41 -15.78 3.94 -12.97
C ILE A 41 -14.72 2.84 -12.86
N ALA A 42 -13.46 3.23 -12.89
CA ALA A 42 -12.33 2.36 -12.60
C ALA A 42 -11.89 2.52 -11.15
N LEU A 43 -11.62 1.42 -10.48
CA LEU A 43 -11.05 1.39 -9.13
C LEU A 43 -9.61 0.91 -9.20
N TYR A 44 -8.67 1.71 -8.66
CA TYR A 44 -7.27 1.36 -8.56
C TYR A 44 -6.87 1.07 -7.12
N PHE A 45 -6.43 -0.15 -6.85
CA PHE A 45 -5.93 -0.57 -5.56
C PHE A 45 -4.43 -0.30 -5.41
N HIS A 46 -4.06 0.59 -4.49
CA HIS A 46 -2.69 0.78 -4.02
C HIS A 46 -2.35 -0.23 -2.92
N GLU A 47 -3.31 -0.48 -2.05
CA GLU A 47 -3.29 -1.49 -0.98
C GLU A 47 -4.70 -2.06 -0.78
N ASN A 48 -4.85 -3.13 0.01
CA ASN A 48 -6.17 -3.63 0.39
C ASN A 48 -6.20 -3.97 1.88
N GLN A 49 -7.34 -3.73 2.51
CA GLN A 49 -7.51 -3.88 3.94
C GLN A 49 -7.90 -5.31 4.36
N LEU A 50 -8.06 -6.25 3.40
CA LEU A 50 -8.24 -7.67 3.69
C LEU A 50 -6.93 -8.34 4.11
N CYS A 51 -5.80 -7.87 3.57
CA CYS A 51 -4.48 -8.49 3.74
C CYS A 51 -3.44 -7.53 4.35
N TYR A 52 -3.80 -6.27 4.61
CA TYR A 52 -2.89 -5.30 5.19
C TYR A 52 -2.53 -5.70 6.63
N PRO A 53 -1.23 -5.73 7.00
CA PRO A 53 -0.82 -6.07 8.36
C PRO A 53 -1.20 -4.95 9.33
N TRP A 54 -2.11 -5.23 10.24
CA TRP A 54 -2.53 -4.28 11.27
C TRP A 54 -1.46 -4.07 12.34
N SER A 55 -1.36 -2.83 12.82
CA SER A 55 -0.56 -2.54 14.01
C SER A 55 -1.27 -3.02 15.26
N GLU A 56 -0.56 -3.69 16.17
CA GLU A 56 -1.09 -4.07 17.49
C GLU A 56 -1.59 -2.85 18.31
N THR A 57 -1.07 -1.67 18.00
CA THR A 57 -1.44 -0.41 18.68
C THR A 57 -2.56 0.34 17.96
N ASP A 58 -3.10 -0.19 16.86
CA ASP A 58 -4.18 0.44 16.13
C ASP A 58 -5.48 0.43 16.96
N ARG A 59 -6.15 1.59 17.01
CA ARG A 59 -7.40 1.74 17.76
C ARG A 59 -8.54 0.90 17.19
N ASP A 60 -8.53 0.64 15.90
CA ASP A 60 -9.58 -0.13 15.24
C ASP A 60 -9.44 -1.62 15.56
N VAL A 61 -8.22 -2.15 15.62
CA VAL A 61 -7.95 -3.52 16.11
C VAL A 61 -8.41 -3.68 17.56
N GLN A 62 -8.06 -2.72 18.45
CA GLN A 62 -8.49 -2.74 19.86
C GLN A 62 -10.01 -2.69 20.04
N LYS A 63 -10.76 -2.13 19.08
CA LYS A 63 -12.21 -2.01 19.09
C LYS A 63 -12.93 -3.04 18.22
N ASN A 64 -12.21 -4.05 17.69
CA ASN A 64 -12.72 -5.03 16.74
C ASN A 64 -13.42 -4.42 15.52
N ARG A 65 -12.86 -3.34 14.97
CA ARG A 65 -13.37 -2.62 13.79
C ARG A 65 -12.57 -2.87 12.51
N ASP A 66 -11.70 -3.84 12.54
CA ASP A 66 -10.80 -4.23 11.46
C ASP A 66 -11.51 -4.62 10.15
N SER A 67 -12.75 -5.13 10.22
CA SER A 67 -13.52 -5.55 9.04
C SER A 67 -14.19 -4.42 8.26
N HIS A 68 -14.27 -3.20 8.79
CA HIS A 68 -14.99 -2.10 8.14
C HIS A 68 -14.36 -1.69 6.81
N TYR A 69 -13.06 -1.45 6.79
CA TYR A 69 -12.34 -1.08 5.57
C TYR A 69 -12.26 -2.24 4.58
N ALA A 70 -12.17 -3.49 5.05
CA ALA A 70 -12.24 -4.67 4.22
C ALA A 70 -13.58 -4.74 3.46
N PHE A 71 -14.69 -4.42 4.14
CA PHE A 71 -16.02 -4.35 3.51
C PHE A 71 -16.11 -3.21 2.49
N ILE A 72 -15.54 -2.04 2.76
CA ILE A 72 -15.45 -0.94 1.80
C ILE A 72 -14.68 -1.37 0.55
N ASN A 73 -13.53 -2.04 0.70
CA ASN A 73 -12.76 -2.55 -0.43
C ASN A 73 -13.56 -3.56 -1.26
N PHE A 74 -14.24 -4.51 -0.62
CA PHE A 74 -15.10 -5.48 -1.29
C PHE A 74 -16.25 -4.80 -2.05
N SER A 75 -17.03 -3.96 -1.39
CA SER A 75 -18.20 -3.28 -1.98
C SER A 75 -17.77 -2.33 -3.11
N SER A 76 -16.66 -1.63 -2.96
CA SER A 76 -16.08 -0.77 -3.98
C SER A 76 -15.63 -1.56 -5.21
N ALA A 77 -14.95 -2.70 -5.01
CA ALA A 77 -14.57 -3.59 -6.10
C ALA A 77 -15.81 -4.17 -6.81
N LEU A 78 -16.87 -4.47 -6.08
CA LEU A 78 -18.10 -5.03 -6.65
C LEU A 78 -18.83 -4.04 -7.57
N VAL A 79 -18.89 -2.76 -7.21
CA VAL A 79 -19.65 -1.73 -7.95
C VAL A 79 -18.84 -1.01 -9.04
N ALA A 80 -17.53 -1.11 -9.05
CA ALA A 80 -16.69 -0.57 -10.12
C ALA A 80 -16.94 -1.32 -11.43
N ASP A 81 -16.76 -0.65 -12.58
CA ASP A 81 -16.85 -1.27 -13.89
C ASP A 81 -15.57 -2.03 -14.24
N GLN A 82 -14.41 -1.52 -13.80
CA GLN A 82 -13.09 -2.14 -13.94
C GLN A 82 -12.31 -2.00 -12.64
N VAL A 83 -11.50 -3.02 -12.29
CA VAL A 83 -10.67 -3.03 -11.08
C VAL A 83 -9.21 -3.24 -11.47
N PHE A 84 -8.33 -2.36 -10.99
CA PHE A 84 -6.90 -2.45 -11.24
C PHE A 84 -6.12 -2.67 -9.94
N PHE A 85 -5.10 -3.54 -10.01
CA PHE A 85 -4.16 -3.78 -8.93
C PHE A 85 -2.75 -3.42 -9.37
N ASN A 86 -1.93 -2.92 -8.44
CA ASN A 86 -0.55 -2.54 -8.74
C ASN A 86 0.39 -3.72 -9.02
N SER A 87 0.00 -4.95 -8.72
CA SER A 87 0.80 -6.16 -8.94
C SER A 87 -0.06 -7.43 -8.96
N HIS A 88 0.47 -8.52 -9.53
CA HIS A 88 -0.15 -9.85 -9.45
C HIS A 88 -0.29 -10.30 -8.01
N PHE A 89 0.75 -10.15 -7.18
CA PHE A 89 0.68 -10.50 -5.76
C PHE A 89 -0.49 -9.80 -5.06
N HIS A 90 -0.71 -8.52 -5.33
CA HIS A 90 -1.80 -7.76 -4.72
C HIS A 90 -3.17 -8.26 -5.18
N LYS A 91 -3.35 -8.46 -6.50
CA LYS A 91 -4.58 -9.04 -7.07
C LYS A 91 -4.90 -10.41 -6.45
N ASP A 92 -3.92 -11.31 -6.47
CA ASP A 92 -4.09 -12.69 -6.00
C ASP A 92 -4.37 -12.75 -4.50
N SER A 93 -3.69 -11.92 -3.69
CA SER A 93 -3.92 -11.84 -2.25
C SER A 93 -5.32 -11.31 -1.92
N PHE A 94 -5.79 -10.29 -2.62
CA PHE A 94 -7.13 -9.75 -2.42
C PHE A 94 -8.22 -10.77 -2.78
N LEU A 95 -8.16 -11.34 -3.99
CA LEU A 95 -9.14 -12.33 -4.45
C LEU A 95 -9.12 -13.60 -3.60
N GLY A 96 -7.94 -14.05 -3.18
CA GLY A 96 -7.78 -15.21 -2.32
C GLY A 96 -8.32 -15.03 -0.90
N ALA A 97 -8.30 -13.78 -0.37
CA ALA A 97 -8.83 -13.47 0.96
C ALA A 97 -10.37 -13.31 0.99
N LEU A 98 -10.97 -12.88 -0.12
CA LEU A 98 -12.41 -12.57 -0.21
C LEU A 98 -13.31 -13.72 0.23
N PRO A 99 -13.12 -15.01 -0.17
CA PRO A 99 -14.01 -16.09 0.23
C PRO A 99 -14.08 -16.29 1.74
N ASN A 100 -12.95 -16.19 2.45
CA ASN A 100 -12.91 -16.31 3.90
C ASN A 100 -13.57 -15.12 4.59
N PHE A 101 -13.34 -13.91 4.08
CA PHE A 101 -13.96 -12.70 4.57
C PHE A 101 -15.48 -12.76 4.44
N LEU A 102 -15.99 -13.16 3.28
CA LEU A 102 -17.42 -13.24 2.99
C LEU A 102 -18.13 -14.33 3.82
N LYS A 103 -17.47 -15.48 4.07
CA LYS A 103 -17.99 -16.53 4.95
C LYS A 103 -18.16 -16.09 6.41
N GLY A 104 -17.55 -14.98 6.82
CA GLY A 104 -17.74 -14.38 8.14
C GLY A 104 -19.12 -13.74 8.34
N PHE A 105 -19.88 -13.47 7.27
CA PHE A 105 -21.24 -12.96 7.37
C PHE A 105 -22.24 -14.11 7.64
N PRO A 106 -23.22 -13.91 8.53
CA PRO A 106 -24.12 -15.00 8.96
C PRO A 106 -25.07 -15.46 7.86
N ASP A 107 -25.46 -14.54 6.95
CA ASP A 107 -26.44 -14.80 5.89
C ASP A 107 -25.90 -14.27 4.55
N TYR A 108 -26.32 -14.90 3.43
CA TYR A 108 -26.06 -14.41 2.06
C TYR A 108 -24.59 -14.07 1.81
N ASN A 109 -23.72 -15.07 1.94
CA ASN A 109 -22.24 -14.87 1.85
C ASN A 109 -21.76 -14.33 0.48
N GLU A 110 -22.62 -14.24 -0.54
CA GLU A 110 -22.35 -13.63 -1.85
C GLU A 110 -21.05 -14.14 -2.51
N LEU A 111 -20.71 -15.42 -2.34
CA LEU A 111 -19.45 -16.00 -2.85
C LEU A 111 -19.30 -15.87 -4.37
N ASP A 112 -20.40 -15.84 -5.11
CA ASP A 112 -20.40 -15.64 -6.57
C ASP A 112 -19.89 -14.25 -6.96
N SER A 113 -19.91 -13.28 -6.05
CA SER A 113 -19.38 -11.95 -6.28
C SER A 113 -17.86 -11.93 -6.47
N VAL A 114 -17.15 -12.92 -5.93
CA VAL A 114 -15.69 -13.07 -6.11
C VAL A 114 -15.37 -13.26 -7.58
N GLN A 115 -16.09 -14.16 -8.27
CA GLN A 115 -15.89 -14.37 -9.71
C GLN A 115 -16.24 -13.14 -10.54
N LYS A 116 -17.30 -12.40 -10.15
CA LYS A 116 -17.67 -11.13 -10.81
C LYS A 116 -16.58 -10.07 -10.69
N ILE A 117 -15.94 -9.97 -9.52
CA ILE A 117 -14.82 -9.06 -9.28
C ILE A 117 -13.59 -9.52 -10.07
N GLU A 118 -13.27 -10.81 -10.05
CA GLU A 118 -12.13 -11.38 -10.76
C GLU A 118 -12.21 -11.13 -12.26
N ALA A 119 -13.38 -11.33 -12.86
CA ALA A 119 -13.62 -11.16 -14.31
C ALA A 119 -13.33 -9.76 -14.84
N LYS A 120 -13.38 -8.73 -13.98
CA LYS A 120 -13.09 -7.33 -14.31
C LYS A 120 -11.83 -6.79 -13.62
N SER A 121 -10.98 -7.69 -13.10
CA SER A 121 -9.76 -7.33 -12.38
C SER A 121 -8.52 -7.56 -13.22
N GLU A 122 -7.72 -6.51 -13.40
CA GLU A 122 -6.47 -6.55 -14.14
C GLU A 122 -5.30 -6.01 -13.31
N VAL A 123 -4.07 -6.32 -13.73
CA VAL A 123 -2.87 -5.72 -13.17
C VAL A 123 -2.45 -4.55 -14.02
N LEU A 124 -2.39 -3.39 -13.40
CA LEU A 124 -1.88 -2.15 -13.99
C LEU A 124 -0.73 -1.64 -13.12
N TYR A 125 0.50 -1.90 -13.54
CA TYR A 125 1.68 -1.46 -12.81
C TYR A 125 1.75 0.07 -12.72
N LEU A 126 2.19 0.57 -11.58
CA LEU A 126 2.42 2.01 -11.40
C LEU A 126 3.56 2.46 -12.31
N GLY A 127 3.27 3.37 -13.22
CA GLY A 127 4.26 3.94 -14.14
C GLY A 127 5.24 4.85 -13.40
N MET A 128 6.53 4.72 -13.74
CA MET A 128 7.60 5.57 -13.22
C MET A 128 8.52 6.00 -14.35
N ASP A 129 8.93 7.27 -14.36
CA ASP A 129 9.99 7.75 -15.25
C ASP A 129 11.36 7.34 -14.70
N LEU A 130 11.77 6.11 -15.03
CA LEU A 130 13.06 5.57 -14.60
C LEU A 130 14.24 6.18 -15.37
N GLN A 131 14.00 6.80 -16.54
CA GLN A 131 15.07 7.37 -17.36
C GLN A 131 15.75 8.55 -16.67
N LYS A 132 15.01 9.32 -15.87
CA LYS A 132 15.56 10.44 -15.09
C LYS A 132 16.66 10.01 -14.11
N PHE A 133 16.71 8.75 -13.70
CA PHE A 133 17.75 8.24 -12.81
C PHE A 133 19.06 7.92 -13.54
N ASN A 134 19.07 7.85 -14.89
CA ASN A 134 20.29 7.56 -15.66
C ASN A 134 21.40 8.59 -15.45
N LYS A 135 21.04 9.83 -15.16
CA LYS A 135 22.01 10.91 -14.86
C LYS A 135 22.82 10.67 -13.58
N TYR A 136 22.33 9.80 -12.70
CA TYR A 136 22.97 9.47 -11.42
C TYR A 136 23.74 8.15 -11.46
N LYS A 137 23.88 7.53 -12.64
CA LYS A 137 24.71 6.33 -12.78
C LYS A 137 26.16 6.65 -12.40
N THR A 138 26.68 5.89 -11.45
CA THR A 138 28.06 5.95 -11.02
C THR A 138 28.74 4.58 -11.27
N GLU A 139 30.06 4.54 -11.14
CA GLU A 139 30.78 3.28 -11.12
C GLU A 139 30.31 2.41 -9.95
N GLN A 140 30.44 1.09 -10.12
CA GLN A 140 30.08 0.15 -9.06
C GLN A 140 30.92 0.39 -7.80
N ASN A 141 30.29 0.43 -6.67
CA ASN A 141 30.97 0.50 -5.38
C ASN A 141 31.87 -0.75 -5.19
N LYS A 142 33.10 -0.55 -4.72
CA LYS A 142 34.01 -1.65 -4.40
C LYS A 142 33.48 -2.56 -3.28
N LYS A 143 32.63 -2.02 -2.40
CA LYS A 143 31.92 -2.76 -1.34
C LYS A 143 30.42 -2.64 -1.57
N PRO A 144 29.64 -3.69 -1.29
CA PRO A 144 28.19 -3.62 -1.39
C PRO A 144 27.64 -2.44 -0.55
N LEU A 145 26.81 -1.61 -1.19
CA LEU A 145 26.06 -0.55 -0.53
C LEU A 145 24.61 -0.99 -0.39
N ILE A 146 24.18 -1.16 0.86
CA ILE A 146 22.81 -1.56 1.20
C ILE A 146 22.02 -0.31 1.55
N LEU A 147 20.84 -0.17 0.94
CA LEU A 147 19.96 0.97 1.14
C LEU A 147 18.66 0.51 1.82
N TRP A 148 18.33 1.14 2.92
CA TRP A 148 16.97 1.20 3.45
C TRP A 148 16.35 2.53 3.00
N ASN A 149 15.26 2.47 2.21
CA ASN A 149 14.58 3.65 1.71
C ASN A 149 13.06 3.55 1.96
N HIS A 150 12.68 3.51 3.22
CA HIS A 150 11.30 3.46 3.69
C HIS A 150 11.12 4.33 4.93
N ARG A 151 9.88 4.75 5.20
CA ARG A 151 9.50 5.29 6.50
C ARG A 151 9.88 4.29 7.61
N TRP A 152 10.17 4.82 8.79
CA TRP A 152 10.59 3.98 9.92
C TRP A 152 9.37 3.44 10.66
N GLU A 153 8.68 2.51 10.03
CA GLU A 153 7.44 1.92 10.50
C GLU A 153 7.53 0.38 10.54
N TYR A 154 6.66 -0.23 11.36
CA TYR A 154 6.64 -1.67 11.62
C TYR A 154 6.30 -2.50 10.37
N ASP A 155 5.42 -1.99 9.49
CA ASP A 155 4.93 -2.67 8.28
C ASP A 155 6.00 -2.88 7.20
N LYS A 156 7.14 -2.17 7.32
CA LYS A 156 8.31 -2.35 6.46
C LYS A 156 9.26 -3.44 6.97
N ASN A 157 8.90 -4.12 8.06
CA ASN A 157 9.64 -5.21 8.70
C ASN A 157 11.13 -4.87 8.99
N PRO A 158 11.41 -3.75 9.68
CA PRO A 158 12.78 -3.33 9.96
C PRO A 158 13.54 -4.34 10.85
N GLU A 159 12.82 -5.09 11.70
CA GLU A 159 13.42 -6.12 12.54
C GLU A 159 14.13 -7.19 11.71
N LEU A 160 13.47 -7.75 10.71
CA LEU A 160 14.05 -8.76 9.84
C LEU A 160 15.23 -8.19 9.08
N PHE A 161 15.09 -6.97 8.55
CA PHE A 161 16.15 -6.30 7.81
C PHE A 161 17.42 -6.12 8.66
N PHE A 162 17.33 -5.46 9.81
CA PHE A 162 18.50 -5.20 10.63
C PHE A 162 19.08 -6.46 11.27
N LYS A 163 18.26 -7.41 11.72
CA LYS A 163 18.73 -8.71 12.22
C LYS A 163 19.49 -9.50 11.16
N THR A 164 19.10 -9.36 9.89
CA THR A 164 19.85 -9.97 8.77
C THR A 164 21.22 -9.29 8.62
N LEU A 165 21.29 -7.96 8.69
CA LEU A 165 22.55 -7.23 8.62
C LEU A 165 23.50 -7.55 9.79
N TYR A 166 22.95 -7.79 10.99
CA TYR A 166 23.78 -8.25 12.11
C TYR A 166 24.43 -9.59 11.79
N LYS A 167 23.67 -10.55 11.26
CA LYS A 167 24.24 -11.87 10.85
C LYS A 167 25.29 -11.75 9.75
N ILE A 168 25.12 -10.80 8.81
CA ILE A 168 26.12 -10.52 7.75
C ILE A 168 27.41 -9.98 8.37
N LYS A 169 27.29 -9.02 9.28
CA LYS A 169 28.41 -8.46 10.03
C LYS A 169 29.14 -9.53 10.85
N ASP A 170 28.42 -10.39 11.57
CA ASP A 170 28.97 -11.46 12.39
C ASP A 170 29.76 -12.50 11.55
N LYS A 171 29.43 -12.62 10.26
CA LYS A 171 30.18 -13.44 9.29
C LYS A 171 31.38 -12.71 8.67
N ASN A 172 31.72 -11.51 9.15
CA ASN A 172 32.78 -10.64 8.64
C ASN A 172 32.65 -10.31 7.15
N ILE A 173 31.42 -10.23 6.63
CA ILE A 173 31.16 -9.80 5.27
C ILE A 173 31.08 -8.27 5.25
N ASP A 174 31.95 -7.64 4.47
CA ASP A 174 32.06 -6.19 4.36
C ASP A 174 30.88 -5.61 3.56
N PHE A 175 30.26 -4.56 4.10
CA PHE A 175 29.23 -3.77 3.42
C PHE A 175 29.19 -2.34 3.96
N LYS A 176 28.53 -1.45 3.23
CA LYS A 176 28.13 -0.13 3.71
C LYS A 176 26.62 -0.03 3.73
N LEU A 177 26.09 0.83 4.62
CA LEU A 177 24.67 0.96 4.87
C LEU A 177 24.26 2.44 4.81
N VAL A 178 23.19 2.70 4.07
CA VAL A 178 22.47 3.97 4.06
C VAL A 178 21.05 3.70 4.55
N VAL A 179 20.63 4.41 5.58
CA VAL A 179 19.27 4.32 6.14
C VAL A 179 18.60 5.67 5.92
N LEU A 180 17.73 5.73 4.93
CA LEU A 180 16.88 6.87 4.64
C LEU A 180 15.49 6.67 5.24
N GLY A 181 14.75 7.75 5.36
CA GLY A 181 13.35 7.75 5.73
C GLY A 181 13.03 8.62 6.91
N GLU A 182 11.75 8.88 7.07
CA GLU A 182 11.21 9.71 8.15
C GLU A 182 11.03 8.91 9.43
N LYS A 183 11.46 9.49 10.54
CA LYS A 183 11.27 8.96 11.88
C LYS A 183 9.99 9.55 12.48
N PHE A 184 9.06 8.68 12.85
CA PHE A 184 7.85 9.05 13.59
C PHE A 184 7.99 8.79 15.09
N ILE A 185 7.08 9.33 15.89
CA ILE A 185 7.08 9.19 17.37
C ILE A 185 7.10 7.71 17.79
N ASN A 186 6.40 6.84 17.06
CA ASN A 186 6.27 5.41 17.34
C ASN A 186 7.19 4.54 16.46
N SER A 187 8.32 5.07 16.00
CA SER A 187 9.26 4.26 15.20
C SER A 187 9.80 3.07 15.99
N PRO A 188 9.93 1.88 15.37
CA PRO A 188 10.46 0.70 16.04
C PRO A 188 11.85 0.92 16.65
N SER A 189 12.05 0.43 17.87
CA SER A 189 13.32 0.60 18.64
C SER A 189 14.53 -0.05 17.96
N ILE A 190 14.31 -0.97 17.02
CA ILE A 190 15.37 -1.63 16.25
C ILE A 190 16.24 -0.64 15.47
N PHE A 191 15.72 0.53 15.06
CA PHE A 191 16.53 1.56 14.41
C PHE A 191 17.62 2.12 15.31
N GLU A 192 17.30 2.40 16.56
CA GLU A 192 18.30 2.89 17.54
C GLU A 192 19.32 1.79 17.90
N GLU A 193 18.88 0.55 17.98
CA GLU A 193 19.77 -0.60 18.16
C GLU A 193 20.72 -0.74 16.96
N ALA A 194 20.19 -0.66 15.73
CA ALA A 194 20.96 -0.76 14.51
C ALA A 194 22.00 0.36 14.39
N LYS A 195 21.64 1.59 14.75
CA LYS A 195 22.56 2.73 14.77
C LYS A 195 23.79 2.46 15.64
N ARG A 196 23.60 1.78 16.78
CA ARG A 196 24.72 1.41 17.67
C ARG A 196 25.51 0.21 17.13
N LYS A 197 24.83 -0.85 16.73
CA LYS A 197 25.48 -2.12 16.33
C LYS A 197 26.20 -2.03 14.98
N LEU A 198 25.68 -1.21 14.05
CA LEU A 198 26.21 -1.08 12.68
C LEU A 198 26.93 0.25 12.46
N LYS A 199 27.37 0.93 13.51
CA LYS A 199 27.99 2.27 13.45
C LYS A 199 29.08 2.39 12.37
N ASP A 200 29.94 1.39 12.22
CA ASP A 200 31.10 1.42 11.30
C ASP A 200 30.70 1.14 9.85
N GLN A 201 29.51 0.57 9.62
CA GLN A 201 28.94 0.30 8.32
C GLN A 201 28.11 1.47 7.78
N ILE A 202 27.54 2.31 8.68
CA ILE A 202 26.60 3.37 8.33
C ILE A 202 27.33 4.55 7.68
N LEU A 203 26.88 4.93 6.49
CA LEU A 203 27.28 6.15 5.80
C LEU A 203 26.31 7.31 6.04
N HIS A 204 25.02 7.00 6.10
CA HIS A 204 23.97 7.96 6.39
C HIS A 204 22.84 7.31 7.18
N PHE A 205 22.24 8.07 8.11
CA PHE A 205 21.15 7.58 8.95
C PHE A 205 20.19 8.72 9.29
N GLY A 206 19.05 8.77 8.62
CA GLY A 206 18.02 9.78 8.83
C GLY A 206 17.32 10.23 7.57
N PHE A 207 16.55 11.30 7.70
CA PHE A 207 15.85 11.91 6.59
C PHE A 207 16.84 12.62 5.64
N CYS A 208 16.49 12.64 4.35
CA CYS A 208 17.21 13.40 3.35
C CYS A 208 16.27 14.45 2.77
N GLU A 209 16.64 15.73 2.87
CA GLU A 209 15.76 16.85 2.53
C GLU A 209 15.69 17.12 1.01
N SER A 210 16.65 16.62 0.23
CA SER A 210 16.66 16.86 -1.20
C SER A 210 16.84 15.59 -2.02
N PHE A 211 16.16 15.56 -3.16
CA PHE A 211 16.32 14.57 -4.22
C PHE A 211 17.20 15.08 -5.36
N GLU A 212 17.95 16.15 -5.15
CA GLU A 212 18.87 16.75 -6.11
C GLU A 212 20.28 16.17 -6.02
#